data_0bccbdec15f1e1385a47074670859769
#
_entry.id   0bccbdec15f1e1385a47074670859769
#
_cell.length_a   1.000
_cell.length_b   1.000
_cell.length_c   1.000
_cell.angle_alpha   90.00
_cell.angle_beta   90.00
_cell.angle_gamma   90.00
#
_symmetry.space_group_name_H-M   'P 1'
#
loop_
_entity.id
_entity.type
_entity.pdbx_description
1 polymer ?
#
loop_
_entity_poly.entity_id
_entity_poly.type
_entity_poly.pdbx_seq_one_letter_code
_entity_poly.pdbx_strand_id
1 'polypeptide(L)'
;YGYSASVSPYILNQFEQEVGYKFRPEYIIDQGYYNNQYRVPSKEFRDFQAFQRREVAKLAKEMVDITHACGCEAMMFLGDHWIGTEPFMPEFKTIGLDAVVGSVGNGSTLRLISDIEGVKYTEGRFLPYFFPDTFHEGGDPVREAKENWVTARRAILRKPIDRIGYGGYLKLALQFPEFVDYVESVCNEFRELYENIKGTTPYCVKRVAVLNCWGKMRAWGCHMVHHALYYKQNYSYAGVIEMLSGAPFDVKFISFEDIKNDPHLLDSLDVIINVGDADTAHTGGIWWEDPEISSAIRKFVWNGGGFIGVGEPSGHPYQGHILQLASVLGVEEENGFTLN
;
A
#
# COMPACT_ATOMS: atom_id res chain seq x y z
N TYR A 1 -7.21 -10.79 -9.30
CA TYR A 1 -8.17 -11.48 -8.45
C TYR A 1 -8.44 -10.61 -7.23
N GLY A 2 -9.52 -9.85 -7.27
CA GLY A 2 -9.90 -8.95 -6.21
C GLY A 2 -10.65 -9.66 -5.08
N TYR A 3 -10.95 -8.94 -4.04
CA TYR A 3 -11.67 -9.43 -2.86
C TYR A 3 -13.09 -9.96 -3.12
N SER A 4 -13.60 -9.82 -4.33
CA SER A 4 -14.88 -10.37 -4.78
C SER A 4 -14.72 -11.68 -5.57
N ALA A 5 -13.50 -12.19 -5.74
CA ALA A 5 -13.24 -13.22 -6.74
C ALA A 5 -13.71 -14.63 -6.36
N SER A 6 -13.88 -14.95 -5.10
CA SER A 6 -14.22 -16.30 -4.67
C SER A 6 -15.58 -16.35 -3.99
N VAL A 7 -16.61 -16.56 -4.80
CA VAL A 7 -18.01 -16.72 -4.37
C VAL A 7 -18.56 -18.11 -4.74
N SER A 8 -17.70 -19.12 -4.77
CA SER A 8 -18.14 -20.49 -4.98
C SER A 8 -19.01 -20.97 -3.81
N PRO A 9 -19.95 -21.90 -4.04
CA PRO A 9 -20.76 -22.45 -2.95
C PRO A 9 -19.94 -23.03 -1.79
N TYR A 10 -18.78 -23.58 -2.10
CA TYR A 10 -17.85 -24.10 -1.10
C TYR A 10 -17.35 -22.97 -0.18
N ILE A 11 -16.82 -21.92 -0.75
CA ILE A 11 -16.30 -20.77 0.00
C ILE A 11 -17.39 -20.06 0.80
N LEU A 12 -18.58 -19.90 0.23
CA LEU A 12 -19.70 -19.30 0.95
C LEU A 12 -20.17 -20.14 2.14
N ASN A 13 -20.15 -21.46 2.02
CA ASN A 13 -20.44 -22.35 3.14
C ASN A 13 -19.37 -22.27 4.23
N GLN A 14 -18.10 -22.22 3.86
CA GLN A 14 -17.01 -22.03 4.83
C GLN A 14 -17.13 -20.69 5.57
N PHE A 15 -17.45 -19.62 4.83
CA PHE A 15 -17.71 -18.32 5.43
C PHE A 15 -18.84 -18.36 6.45
N GLU A 16 -20.00 -18.98 6.08
CA GLU A 16 -21.14 -19.09 6.98
C GLU A 16 -20.79 -19.90 8.25
N GLN A 17 -19.99 -20.95 8.12
CA GLN A 17 -19.53 -21.76 9.25
C GLN A 17 -18.58 -20.99 10.18
N GLU A 18 -17.69 -20.18 9.64
CA GLU A 18 -16.69 -19.45 10.42
C GLU A 18 -17.24 -18.16 11.01
N VAL A 19 -17.98 -17.40 10.22
CA VAL A 19 -18.43 -16.04 10.59
C VAL A 19 -19.81 -16.04 11.25
N GLY A 20 -20.60 -17.10 11.05
CA GLY A 20 -21.90 -17.31 11.71
C GLY A 20 -23.10 -16.69 11.01
N TYR A 21 -22.93 -16.15 9.80
CA TYR A 21 -24.03 -15.68 8.98
C TYR A 21 -23.77 -15.87 7.49
N LYS A 22 -24.85 -15.90 6.71
CA LYS A 22 -24.79 -16.15 5.27
C LYS A 22 -24.36 -14.88 4.53
N PHE A 23 -23.30 -14.99 3.75
CA PHE A 23 -22.89 -13.90 2.86
C PHE A 23 -23.88 -13.74 1.69
N ARG A 24 -24.19 -12.50 1.35
CA ARG A 24 -25.09 -12.14 0.25
C ARG A 24 -24.37 -11.34 -0.81
N PRO A 25 -24.60 -11.57 -2.11
CA PRO A 25 -24.01 -10.78 -3.19
C PRO A 25 -24.25 -9.27 -3.06
N GLU A 26 -25.40 -8.89 -2.49
CA GLU A 26 -25.78 -7.49 -2.27
C GLU A 26 -24.79 -6.73 -1.38
N TYR A 27 -24.09 -7.42 -0.50
CA TYR A 27 -23.05 -6.81 0.35
C TYR A 27 -21.88 -6.24 -0.46
N ILE A 28 -21.68 -6.69 -1.71
CA ILE A 28 -20.68 -6.20 -2.62
C ILE A 28 -21.30 -5.32 -3.71
N ILE A 29 -22.33 -5.85 -4.38
CA ILE A 29 -22.88 -5.28 -5.61
C ILE A 29 -23.65 -4.00 -5.31
N ASP A 30 -24.59 -4.07 -4.39
CA ASP A 30 -25.48 -2.94 -4.06
C ASP A 30 -24.74 -1.80 -3.35
N GLN A 31 -23.65 -2.11 -2.65
CA GLN A 31 -22.81 -1.12 -2.01
C GLN A 31 -21.77 -0.52 -2.98
N GLY A 32 -21.69 -1.02 -4.20
CA GLY A 32 -20.73 -0.56 -5.19
C GLY A 32 -19.28 -0.92 -4.86
N TYR A 33 -19.05 -1.96 -4.06
CA TYR A 33 -17.70 -2.41 -3.70
C TYR A 33 -17.07 -3.33 -4.75
N TYR A 34 -17.85 -3.82 -5.68
CA TYR A 34 -17.32 -4.64 -6.75
C TYR A 34 -16.26 -3.86 -7.54
N ASN A 35 -15.07 -4.38 -7.52
CA ASN A 35 -13.91 -3.75 -8.18
C ASN A 35 -13.68 -2.27 -7.80
N ASN A 36 -14.31 -1.79 -6.72
CA ASN A 36 -14.15 -0.44 -6.22
C ASN A 36 -13.45 -0.46 -4.86
N GLN A 37 -12.15 -0.33 -4.90
CA GLN A 37 -11.28 -0.39 -3.73
C GLN A 37 -11.15 0.97 -3.02
N TYR A 38 -11.82 1.98 -3.54
CA TYR A 38 -11.76 3.35 -3.01
C TYR A 38 -12.87 3.66 -2.03
N ARG A 39 -13.95 2.89 -2.04
CA ARG A 39 -15.03 3.05 -1.08
C ARG A 39 -14.72 2.35 0.23
N VAL A 40 -15.14 2.96 1.30
CA VAL A 40 -15.08 2.34 2.63
C VAL A 40 -16.04 1.16 2.66
N PRO A 41 -15.58 -0.06 2.96
CA PRO A 41 -16.43 -1.23 2.93
C PRO A 41 -17.37 -1.32 4.13
N SER A 42 -18.54 -1.96 3.92
CA SER A 42 -19.44 -2.35 4.99
C SER A 42 -18.79 -3.36 5.95
N LYS A 43 -19.42 -3.58 7.11
CA LYS A 43 -18.98 -4.61 8.05
C LYS A 43 -18.96 -5.99 7.40
N GLU A 44 -20.01 -6.35 6.69
CA GLU A 44 -20.17 -7.65 6.02
C GLU A 44 -19.09 -7.87 4.96
N PHE A 45 -18.76 -6.84 4.20
CA PHE A 45 -17.69 -6.91 3.23
C PHE A 45 -16.32 -7.06 3.90
N ARG A 46 -16.07 -6.37 5.00
CA ARG A 46 -14.83 -6.51 5.79
C ARG A 46 -14.68 -7.92 6.38
N ASP A 47 -15.77 -8.48 6.93
CA ASP A 47 -15.77 -9.83 7.47
C ASP A 47 -15.44 -10.85 6.37
N PHE A 48 -16.01 -10.66 5.17
CA PHE A 48 -15.73 -11.53 4.03
C PHE A 48 -14.28 -11.38 3.54
N GLN A 49 -13.76 -10.17 3.51
CA GLN A 49 -12.35 -9.93 3.19
C GLN A 49 -11.42 -10.59 4.20
N ALA A 50 -11.70 -10.45 5.48
CA ALA A 50 -10.90 -11.05 6.54
C ALA A 50 -10.91 -12.59 6.46
N PHE A 51 -12.07 -13.17 6.21
CA PHE A 51 -12.20 -14.62 5.95
C PHE A 51 -11.36 -15.05 4.75
N GLN A 52 -11.50 -14.36 3.61
CA GLN A 52 -10.74 -14.71 2.41
C GLN A 52 -9.23 -14.56 2.63
N ARG A 53 -8.78 -13.53 3.36
CA ARG A 53 -7.36 -13.36 3.69
C ARG A 53 -6.82 -14.54 4.46
N ARG A 54 -7.55 -15.01 5.47
CA ARG A 54 -7.13 -16.18 6.26
C ARG A 54 -7.03 -17.44 5.41
N GLU A 55 -8.02 -17.71 4.58
CA GLU A 55 -8.03 -18.90 3.73
C GLU A 55 -6.91 -18.90 2.69
N VAL A 56 -6.65 -17.76 2.05
CA VAL A 56 -5.57 -17.66 1.06
C VAL A 56 -4.20 -17.69 1.73
N ALA A 57 -4.04 -17.01 2.87
CA ALA A 57 -2.79 -17.05 3.63
C ALA A 57 -2.45 -18.47 4.11
N LYS A 58 -3.44 -19.23 4.53
CA LYS A 58 -3.28 -20.65 4.88
C LYS A 58 -2.80 -21.48 3.69
N LEU A 59 -3.42 -21.32 2.52
CA LEU A 59 -2.98 -22.00 1.31
C LEU A 59 -1.56 -21.57 0.89
N ALA A 60 -1.25 -20.28 0.95
CA ALA A 60 0.07 -19.77 0.65
C ALA A 60 1.11 -20.36 1.63
N LYS A 61 0.77 -20.45 2.91
CA LYS A 61 1.64 -21.07 3.90
C LYS A 61 1.94 -22.54 3.58
N GLU A 62 0.94 -23.33 3.19
CA GLU A 62 1.15 -24.72 2.79
C GLU A 62 2.16 -24.82 1.62
N MET A 63 2.07 -23.94 0.65
CA MET A 63 3.02 -23.89 -0.49
C MET A 63 4.43 -23.50 -0.03
N VAL A 64 4.55 -22.54 0.89
CA VAL A 64 5.84 -22.13 1.46
C VAL A 64 6.46 -23.26 2.28
N ASP A 65 5.66 -23.93 3.12
CA ASP A 65 6.13 -25.06 3.94
C ASP A 65 6.68 -26.20 3.06
N ILE A 66 6.02 -26.51 1.92
CA ILE A 66 6.53 -27.48 0.94
C ILE A 66 7.85 -27.01 0.34
N THR A 67 7.95 -25.74 -0.02
CA THR A 67 9.17 -25.14 -0.57
C THR A 67 10.34 -25.26 0.41
N HIS A 68 10.09 -24.94 1.67
CA HIS A 68 11.08 -25.05 2.73
C HIS A 68 11.50 -26.51 2.98
N ALA A 69 10.54 -27.45 2.94
CA ALA A 69 10.85 -28.89 3.07
C ALA A 69 11.75 -29.41 1.96
N CYS A 70 11.77 -28.74 0.80
CA CYS A 70 12.70 -29.02 -0.29
C CYS A 70 14.06 -28.31 -0.13
N GLY A 71 14.28 -27.58 0.95
CA GLY A 71 15.51 -26.81 1.19
C GLY A 71 15.63 -25.54 0.34
N CYS A 72 14.52 -25.04 -0.20
CA CYS A 72 14.46 -23.84 -1.02
C CYS A 72 13.86 -22.65 -0.24
N GLU A 73 14.22 -21.43 -0.62
CA GLU A 73 13.58 -20.21 -0.15
C GLU A 73 12.34 -19.91 -1.00
N ALA A 74 11.30 -19.40 -0.34
CA ALA A 74 10.06 -19.00 -0.99
C ALA A 74 10.01 -17.48 -1.19
N MET A 75 9.84 -17.06 -2.44
CA MET A 75 9.73 -15.65 -2.81
C MET A 75 8.38 -15.38 -3.49
N MET A 76 7.78 -14.26 -3.16
CA MET A 76 6.52 -13.85 -3.77
C MET A 76 6.65 -12.49 -4.46
N PHE A 77 6.07 -12.40 -5.65
CA PHE A 77 5.94 -11.14 -6.36
C PHE A 77 4.66 -10.40 -5.93
N LEU A 78 4.82 -9.12 -5.56
CA LEU A 78 3.76 -8.26 -5.06
C LEU A 78 3.11 -7.41 -6.17
N GLY A 79 3.17 -7.82 -7.42
CA GLY A 79 2.62 -7.08 -8.54
C GLY A 79 1.10 -7.11 -8.60
N ASP A 80 0.51 -8.16 -8.07
CA ASP A 80 -0.93 -8.39 -8.11
C ASP A 80 -1.51 -8.42 -6.70
N HIS A 81 -2.74 -7.93 -6.56
CA HIS A 81 -3.48 -7.97 -5.30
C HIS A 81 -3.90 -9.37 -4.94
N TRP A 82 -3.03 -10.09 -4.35
CA TRP A 82 -3.38 -11.40 -3.85
C TRP A 82 -3.91 -11.26 -2.45
N ILE A 83 -5.23 -11.36 -2.33
CA ILE A 83 -5.87 -11.39 -1.03
C ILE A 83 -5.19 -12.41 -0.11
N GLY A 84 -4.92 -12.02 1.13
CA GLY A 84 -4.26 -12.87 2.13
C GLY A 84 -2.74 -12.87 2.05
N THR A 85 -2.16 -12.24 1.06
CA THR A 85 -0.71 -12.11 0.90
C THR A 85 -0.27 -10.64 0.88
N GLU A 86 -1.18 -9.73 1.23
CA GLU A 86 -0.85 -8.32 1.31
C GLU A 86 0.09 -8.08 2.49
N PRO A 87 1.26 -7.49 2.25
CA PRO A 87 2.14 -7.02 3.31
C PRO A 87 1.41 -6.04 4.24
N PHE A 88 1.83 -6.02 5.50
CA PHE A 88 1.24 -5.22 6.59
C PHE A 88 -0.11 -5.73 7.11
N MET A 89 -0.66 -6.79 6.54
CA MET A 89 -1.82 -7.48 7.12
C MET A 89 -1.38 -8.54 8.13
N PRO A 90 -2.20 -8.82 9.15
CA PRO A 90 -1.85 -9.79 10.19
C PRO A 90 -1.47 -11.17 9.63
N GLU A 91 -2.17 -11.58 8.58
CA GLU A 91 -1.99 -12.89 7.97
C GLU A 91 -0.64 -13.03 7.25
N PHE A 92 -0.08 -11.94 6.74
CA PHE A 92 1.15 -11.97 5.94
C PHE A 92 2.33 -12.62 6.69
N LYS A 93 2.52 -12.25 7.95
CA LYS A 93 3.61 -12.79 8.77
C LYS A 93 3.47 -14.30 9.01
N THR A 94 2.25 -14.84 8.95
CA THR A 94 2.00 -16.27 9.17
C THR A 94 2.40 -17.14 7.99
N ILE A 95 2.53 -16.56 6.79
CA ILE A 95 2.87 -17.28 5.56
C ILE A 95 4.31 -17.80 5.61
N GLY A 96 5.24 -17.01 6.19
CA GLY A 96 6.64 -17.42 6.34
C GLY A 96 7.49 -17.26 5.06
N LEU A 97 7.16 -16.28 4.22
CA LEU A 97 7.95 -15.97 3.01
C LEU A 97 9.36 -15.52 3.39
N ASP A 98 10.35 -15.93 2.60
CA ASP A 98 11.74 -15.48 2.76
C ASP A 98 11.97 -14.14 2.06
N ALA A 99 11.34 -13.91 0.92
CA ALA A 99 11.50 -12.68 0.16
C ALA A 99 10.21 -12.20 -0.49
N VAL A 100 10.14 -10.89 -0.71
CA VAL A 100 9.10 -10.24 -1.50
C VAL A 100 9.73 -9.38 -2.58
N VAL A 101 9.10 -9.37 -3.75
CA VAL A 101 9.55 -8.61 -4.92
C VAL A 101 8.45 -7.68 -5.38
N GLY A 102 8.77 -6.42 -5.63
CA GLY A 102 7.84 -5.46 -6.21
C GLY A 102 8.46 -4.64 -7.33
N SER A 103 7.64 -3.99 -8.13
CA SER A 103 8.09 -3.08 -9.17
C SER A 103 8.55 -1.75 -8.56
N VAL A 104 9.75 -1.29 -8.89
CA VAL A 104 10.33 -0.05 -8.36
C VAL A 104 10.47 1.02 -9.45
N GLY A 105 9.34 1.38 -10.04
CA GLY A 105 9.28 2.44 -11.05
C GLY A 105 9.36 3.87 -10.47
N ASN A 106 9.22 4.02 -9.15
CA ASN A 106 9.25 5.32 -8.46
C ASN A 106 9.65 5.17 -7.00
N GLY A 107 9.83 6.30 -6.31
CA GLY A 107 10.21 6.33 -4.91
C GLY A 107 9.11 5.86 -3.97
N SER A 108 7.85 6.09 -4.29
CA SER A 108 6.72 5.67 -3.45
C SER A 108 6.62 4.15 -3.38
N THR A 109 6.73 3.47 -4.51
CA THR A 109 6.71 2.01 -4.56
C THR A 109 7.89 1.40 -3.81
N LEU A 110 9.09 1.91 -4.04
CA LEU A 110 10.28 1.44 -3.34
C LEU A 110 10.14 1.64 -1.83
N ARG A 111 9.62 2.79 -1.41
CA ARG A 111 9.43 3.09 0.01
C ARG A 111 8.44 2.13 0.67
N LEU A 112 7.34 1.80 -0.01
CA LEU A 112 6.37 0.82 0.48
C LEU A 112 6.98 -0.57 0.61
N ILE A 113 7.74 -1.03 -0.39
CA ILE A 113 8.39 -2.34 -0.35
C ILE A 113 9.44 -2.40 0.76
N SER A 114 10.26 -1.38 0.90
CA SER A 114 11.32 -1.34 1.91
C SER A 114 10.80 -1.33 3.35
N ASP A 115 9.52 -1.02 3.55
CA ASP A 115 8.88 -0.99 4.88
C ASP A 115 8.23 -2.34 5.25
N ILE A 116 8.26 -3.34 4.39
CA ILE A 116 7.69 -4.66 4.66
C ILE A 116 8.53 -5.37 5.71
N GLU A 117 7.86 -5.86 6.74
CA GLU A 117 8.46 -6.64 7.82
C GLU A 117 8.17 -8.14 7.68
N GLY A 118 8.96 -8.96 8.34
CA GLY A 118 8.70 -10.41 8.43
C GLY A 118 9.23 -11.21 7.26
N VAL A 119 10.07 -10.64 6.41
CA VAL A 119 10.82 -11.31 5.33
C VAL A 119 12.32 -11.10 5.52
N LYS A 120 13.14 -12.01 4.98
CA LYS A 120 14.60 -11.89 5.00
C LYS A 120 15.09 -10.84 4.01
N TYR A 121 14.43 -10.75 2.84
CA TYR A 121 14.84 -9.91 1.74
C TYR A 121 13.67 -9.16 1.14
N THR A 122 13.88 -7.87 0.84
CA THR A 122 13.03 -7.06 -0.01
C THR A 122 13.73 -6.83 -1.35
N GLU A 123 13.02 -7.04 -2.45
CA GLU A 123 13.59 -6.94 -3.78
C GLU A 123 12.80 -5.99 -4.66
N GLY A 124 13.49 -5.14 -5.41
CA GLY A 124 12.92 -4.25 -6.41
C GLY A 124 13.13 -4.80 -7.81
N ARG A 125 12.04 -5.02 -8.54
CA ARG A 125 12.12 -5.26 -9.96
C ARG A 125 12.20 -3.94 -10.70
N PHE A 126 13.32 -3.71 -11.31
CA PHE A 126 13.58 -2.54 -12.12
C PHE A 126 12.93 -2.67 -13.48
N LEU A 127 12.26 -1.63 -13.91
CA LEU A 127 11.31 -1.53 -15.00
C LEU A 127 9.98 -2.25 -14.81
N PRO A 128 8.93 -1.54 -15.25
CA PRO A 128 7.59 -2.00 -15.03
C PRO A 128 7.13 -3.09 -15.98
N TYR A 129 6.01 -3.54 -15.73
CA TYR A 129 5.26 -4.72 -15.99
C TYR A 129 4.90 -4.98 -17.47
N PHE A 130 4.87 -3.96 -18.36
CA PHE A 130 4.40 -4.13 -19.73
C PHE A 130 5.51 -4.21 -20.73
N PHE A 131 6.05 -5.38 -20.87
CA PHE A 131 7.16 -5.65 -21.75
C PHE A 131 6.88 -5.33 -23.22
N PRO A 132 5.69 -5.64 -23.79
CA PRO A 132 5.37 -5.22 -25.14
C PRO A 132 5.26 -3.71 -25.33
N ASP A 133 4.84 -3.00 -24.30
CA ASP A 133 4.64 -1.55 -24.37
C ASP A 133 5.96 -0.79 -24.25
N THR A 134 6.97 -1.39 -23.63
CA THR A 134 8.31 -0.83 -23.49
C THR A 134 9.26 -1.34 -24.58
N PHE A 135 9.22 -2.66 -24.86
CA PHE A 135 10.16 -3.35 -25.74
C PHE A 135 9.53 -3.63 -27.11
N HIS A 136 9.36 -2.60 -27.92
CA HIS A 136 8.85 -2.69 -29.29
C HIS A 136 9.70 -1.84 -30.24
N GLU A 137 9.54 -2.03 -31.54
CA GLU A 137 10.19 -1.20 -32.54
C GLU A 137 9.80 0.27 -32.37
N GLY A 138 10.80 1.15 -32.23
CA GLY A 138 10.61 2.57 -31.93
C GLY A 138 10.36 2.92 -30.45
N GLY A 139 10.33 1.92 -29.54
CA GLY A 139 10.31 2.13 -28.10
C GLY A 139 11.67 2.58 -27.56
N ASP A 140 11.68 3.24 -26.41
CA ASP A 140 12.89 3.72 -25.75
C ASP A 140 12.96 3.20 -24.29
N PRO A 141 13.31 1.91 -24.11
CA PRO A 141 13.39 1.32 -22.78
C PRO A 141 14.50 1.94 -21.92
N VAL A 142 15.51 2.52 -22.51
CA VAL A 142 16.60 3.19 -21.77
C VAL A 142 16.09 4.47 -21.15
N ARG A 143 15.31 5.26 -21.86
CA ARG A 143 14.74 6.49 -21.32
C ARG A 143 13.79 6.19 -20.15
N GLU A 144 12.88 5.24 -20.33
CA GLU A 144 11.97 4.83 -19.26
C GLU A 144 12.73 4.32 -18.04
N ALA A 145 13.77 3.53 -18.24
CA ALA A 145 14.62 3.05 -17.17
C ALA A 145 15.32 4.19 -16.42
N LYS A 146 15.82 5.20 -17.13
CA LYS A 146 16.44 6.38 -16.52
C LYS A 146 15.47 7.18 -15.69
N GLU A 147 14.27 7.42 -16.22
CA GLU A 147 13.20 8.13 -15.51
C GLU A 147 12.81 7.40 -14.21
N ASN A 148 12.62 6.09 -14.28
CA ASN A 148 12.31 5.26 -13.12
C ASN A 148 13.44 5.28 -12.08
N TRP A 149 14.69 5.15 -12.50
CA TRP A 149 15.83 5.10 -11.59
C TRP A 149 16.06 6.43 -10.85
N VAL A 150 15.91 7.55 -11.53
CA VAL A 150 16.06 8.88 -10.91
C VAL A 150 15.11 9.06 -9.73
N THR A 151 13.88 8.58 -9.85
CA THR A 151 12.89 8.70 -8.77
C THR A 151 13.07 7.62 -7.70
N ALA A 152 13.29 6.38 -8.08
CA ALA A 152 13.48 5.27 -7.14
C ALA A 152 14.72 5.44 -6.26
N ARG A 153 15.83 5.89 -6.83
CA ARG A 153 17.11 6.05 -6.13
C ARG A 153 17.01 6.91 -4.87
N ARG A 154 16.16 7.93 -4.86
CA ARG A 154 15.97 8.81 -3.70
C ARG A 154 15.51 8.06 -2.45
N ALA A 155 14.62 7.11 -2.63
CA ALA A 155 14.07 6.33 -1.52
C ALA A 155 15.10 5.37 -0.92
N ILE A 156 16.03 4.84 -1.73
CA ILE A 156 17.08 3.92 -1.28
C ILE A 156 17.93 4.53 -0.17
N LEU A 157 18.26 5.81 -0.28
CA LEU A 157 19.07 6.52 0.71
C LEU A 157 18.39 6.66 2.09
N ARG A 158 17.09 6.45 2.15
CA ARG A 158 16.32 6.53 3.39
C ARG A 158 16.06 5.16 4.00
N LYS A 159 15.67 4.22 3.18
CA LYS A 159 15.47 2.83 3.58
C LYS A 159 15.73 1.95 2.37
N PRO A 160 16.88 1.29 2.29
CA PRO A 160 17.22 0.44 1.17
C PRO A 160 16.33 -0.80 1.13
N ILE A 161 16.08 -1.28 -0.08
CA ILE A 161 15.71 -2.67 -0.33
C ILE A 161 16.99 -3.50 -0.40
N ASP A 162 16.89 -4.81 -0.23
CA ASP A 162 18.08 -5.68 -0.16
C ASP A 162 18.64 -6.03 -1.54
N ARG A 163 17.76 -6.08 -2.54
CA ARG A 163 18.13 -6.50 -3.91
C ARG A 163 17.42 -5.62 -4.94
N ILE A 164 18.08 -5.39 -6.07
CA ILE A 164 17.49 -4.80 -7.26
C ILE A 164 17.95 -5.55 -8.50
N GLY A 165 17.08 -5.68 -9.48
CA GLY A 165 17.41 -6.33 -10.74
C GLY A 165 16.31 -6.13 -11.78
N TYR A 166 16.60 -6.58 -13.00
CA TYR A 166 15.60 -6.64 -14.05
C TYR A 166 14.71 -7.87 -13.88
N GLY A 167 13.42 -7.66 -13.74
CA GLY A 167 12.44 -8.72 -13.58
C GLY A 167 11.43 -8.76 -14.72
N GLY A 168 11.84 -9.25 -15.87
CA GLY A 168 11.00 -9.32 -17.05
C GLY A 168 11.38 -10.43 -18.01
N TYR A 169 10.80 -10.39 -19.21
CA TYR A 169 11.16 -11.35 -20.27
C TYR A 169 12.55 -11.01 -20.83
N LEU A 170 13.56 -11.67 -20.32
CA LEU A 170 14.95 -11.45 -20.72
C LEU A 170 15.15 -11.53 -22.24
N LYS A 171 14.42 -12.42 -22.90
CA LYS A 171 14.47 -12.55 -24.37
C LYS A 171 14.05 -11.28 -25.11
N LEU A 172 13.12 -10.50 -24.56
CA LEU A 172 12.76 -9.20 -25.13
C LEU A 172 13.84 -8.15 -24.84
N ALA A 173 14.29 -8.07 -23.60
CA ALA A 173 15.31 -7.12 -23.17
C ALA A 173 16.62 -7.27 -23.93
N LEU A 174 17.03 -8.51 -24.24
CA LEU A 174 18.25 -8.81 -25.01
C LEU A 174 18.23 -8.28 -26.46
N GLN A 175 17.08 -7.88 -26.97
CA GLN A 175 16.98 -7.20 -28.27
C GLN A 175 17.36 -5.72 -28.19
N PHE A 176 17.56 -5.20 -26.97
CA PHE A 176 17.92 -3.81 -26.68
C PHE A 176 19.22 -3.78 -25.85
N PRO A 177 20.39 -3.97 -26.47
CA PRO A 177 21.67 -4.07 -25.76
C PRO A 177 21.94 -2.86 -24.84
N GLU A 178 21.66 -1.65 -25.31
CA GLU A 178 21.83 -0.41 -24.53
C GLU A 178 21.01 -0.40 -23.25
N PHE A 179 19.84 -1.04 -23.27
CA PHE A 179 19.02 -1.20 -22.07
C PHE A 179 19.67 -2.18 -21.08
N VAL A 180 20.22 -3.29 -21.57
CA VAL A 180 20.92 -4.28 -20.73
C VAL A 180 22.14 -3.63 -20.06
N ASP A 181 22.94 -2.89 -20.83
CA ASP A 181 24.09 -2.14 -20.32
C ASP A 181 23.67 -1.11 -19.26
N TYR A 182 22.54 -0.44 -19.48
CA TYR A 182 22.01 0.49 -18.50
C TYR A 182 21.55 -0.20 -17.20
N VAL A 183 20.87 -1.35 -17.31
CA VAL A 183 20.48 -2.15 -16.13
C VAL A 183 21.71 -2.60 -15.35
N GLU A 184 22.76 -3.04 -16.03
CA GLU A 184 24.03 -3.39 -15.38
C GLU A 184 24.61 -2.19 -14.62
N SER A 185 24.61 -1.00 -15.22
CA SER A 185 25.07 0.21 -14.57
C SER A 185 24.25 0.56 -13.31
N VAL A 186 22.92 0.41 -13.37
CA VAL A 186 22.03 0.59 -12.22
C VAL A 186 22.32 -0.42 -11.11
N CYS A 187 22.52 -1.68 -11.46
CA CYS A 187 22.85 -2.72 -10.49
C CYS A 187 24.20 -2.45 -9.80
N ASN A 188 25.18 -1.93 -10.53
CA ASN A 188 26.48 -1.56 -9.97
C ASN A 188 26.36 -0.34 -9.06
N GLU A 189 25.64 0.71 -9.47
CA GLU A 189 25.37 1.87 -8.63
C GLU A 189 24.60 1.47 -7.34
N PHE A 190 23.59 0.63 -7.49
CA PHE A 190 22.83 0.14 -6.33
C PHE A 190 23.72 -0.64 -5.35
N ARG A 191 24.57 -1.52 -5.86
CA ARG A 191 25.50 -2.29 -5.03
C ARG A 191 26.43 -1.37 -4.25
N GLU A 192 26.98 -0.36 -4.90
CA GLU A 192 27.84 0.63 -4.25
C GLU A 192 27.07 1.40 -3.17
N LEU A 193 25.89 1.92 -3.47
CA LEU A 193 25.04 2.60 -2.50
C LEU A 193 24.70 1.69 -1.32
N TYR A 194 24.25 0.47 -1.59
CA TYR A 194 23.87 -0.50 -0.56
C TYR A 194 25.05 -0.81 0.39
N GLU A 195 26.22 -1.10 -0.16
CA GLU A 195 27.41 -1.38 0.66
C GLU A 195 27.79 -0.19 1.56
N ASN A 196 27.56 1.04 1.11
CA ASN A 196 27.86 2.22 1.88
C ASN A 196 26.83 2.54 2.98
N ILE A 197 25.55 2.13 2.78
CA ILE A 197 24.48 2.50 3.71
C ILE A 197 23.95 1.34 4.55
N LYS A 198 24.20 0.08 4.17
CA LYS A 198 23.81 -1.08 4.97
C LYS A 198 24.39 -1.00 6.37
N GLY A 199 23.57 -1.27 7.36
CA GLY A 199 23.99 -1.17 8.78
C GLY A 199 24.06 0.26 9.33
N THR A 200 23.70 1.28 8.54
CA THR A 200 23.51 2.63 9.04
C THR A 200 22.03 2.91 9.32
N THR A 201 21.77 3.80 10.26
CA THR A 201 20.41 4.33 10.48
C THR A 201 20.37 5.76 10.01
N PRO A 202 19.53 6.09 9.01
CA PRO A 202 19.44 7.47 8.53
C PRO A 202 18.95 8.39 9.64
N TYR A 203 19.55 9.57 9.75
CA TYR A 203 19.02 10.59 10.64
C TYR A 203 17.67 11.09 10.10
N CYS A 204 16.68 11.04 10.96
CA CYS A 204 15.32 11.50 10.65
C CYS A 204 14.97 12.71 11.52
N VAL A 205 14.51 13.77 10.87
CA VAL A 205 14.12 15.01 11.56
C VAL A 205 12.81 14.83 12.32
N LYS A 206 11.88 14.10 11.71
CA LYS A 206 10.54 13.83 12.24
C LYS A 206 10.05 12.44 11.84
N ARG A 207 9.16 11.88 12.66
CA ARG A 207 8.45 10.62 12.43
C ARG A 207 7.05 10.95 11.92
N VAL A 208 6.78 10.53 10.71
CA VAL A 208 5.54 10.87 9.97
C VAL A 208 4.75 9.61 9.71
N ALA A 209 3.46 9.60 10.01
CA ALA A 209 2.55 8.55 9.58
C ALA A 209 1.64 9.01 8.46
N VAL A 210 1.45 8.18 7.45
CA VAL A 210 0.43 8.33 6.41
C VAL A 210 -0.71 7.38 6.74
N LEU A 211 -1.92 7.91 6.88
CA LEU A 211 -3.12 7.13 7.22
C LEU A 211 -3.72 6.42 6.01
N ASN A 212 -4.30 5.26 6.25
CA ASN A 212 -5.09 4.52 5.28
C ASN A 212 -6.10 3.63 5.99
N CYS A 213 -7.35 3.61 5.57
CA CYS A 213 -8.39 2.84 6.27
C CYS A 213 -8.45 1.36 5.91
N TRP A 214 -7.78 0.95 4.84
CA TRP A 214 -7.82 -0.43 4.37
C TRP A 214 -6.55 -1.22 4.69
N GLY A 215 -5.53 -0.55 5.25
CA GLY A 215 -4.19 -1.09 5.43
C GLY A 215 -3.22 -0.63 4.37
N LYS A 216 -1.97 -0.74 4.69
CA LYS A 216 -0.85 0.00 4.09
C LYS A 216 -0.64 -0.25 2.59
N MET A 217 -0.81 -1.49 2.15
CA MET A 217 -0.50 -1.87 0.76
C MET A 217 -1.71 -1.82 -0.17
N ARG A 218 -2.90 -1.63 0.37
CA ARG A 218 -4.08 -1.72 -0.46
C ARG A 218 -4.18 -0.61 -1.48
N ALA A 219 -3.87 0.62 -1.07
CA ALA A 219 -3.82 1.75 -1.98
C ALA A 219 -2.77 1.56 -3.07
N TRP A 220 -1.60 1.03 -2.71
CA TRP A 220 -0.55 0.74 -3.66
C TRP A 220 -0.96 -0.29 -4.69
N GLY A 221 -1.42 -1.41 -4.23
CA GLY A 221 -1.74 -2.48 -5.13
C GLY A 221 -2.86 -2.16 -6.11
N CYS A 222 -3.87 -1.35 -5.73
CA CYS A 222 -4.94 -0.91 -6.63
C CYS A 222 -4.44 -0.23 -7.88
N HIS A 223 -3.27 0.36 -7.83
CA HIS A 223 -2.73 1.16 -8.90
C HIS A 223 -1.78 0.44 -9.81
N MET A 224 -0.96 -0.41 -9.20
CA MET A 224 0.17 -0.99 -9.89
C MET A 224 -0.25 -2.05 -10.89
N VAL A 225 -1.42 -2.65 -10.69
CA VAL A 225 -1.81 -3.85 -11.43
C VAL A 225 -2.83 -3.61 -12.52
N HIS A 226 -3.66 -2.61 -12.36
CA HIS A 226 -4.70 -2.34 -13.36
C HIS A 226 -4.24 -1.43 -14.50
N HIS A 227 -2.96 -1.51 -14.84
CA HIS A 227 -2.46 -0.95 -16.07
C HIS A 227 -2.88 0.48 -16.34
N ALA A 228 -2.50 1.36 -15.42
CA ALA A 228 -2.64 2.79 -15.61
C ALA A 228 -4.07 3.35 -15.55
N LEU A 229 -4.99 2.67 -14.95
CA LEU A 229 -6.20 3.34 -14.51
C LEU A 229 -5.88 4.13 -13.23
N TYR A 230 -5.30 5.29 -13.42
CA TYR A 230 -5.05 6.23 -12.35
C TYR A 230 -6.37 6.89 -11.98
N TYR A 231 -6.86 6.59 -10.79
CA TYR A 231 -7.98 7.32 -10.23
C TYR A 231 -7.47 8.56 -9.51
N LYS A 232 -8.20 9.64 -9.63
CA LYS A 232 -7.81 10.94 -9.10
C LYS A 232 -7.43 10.89 -7.62
N GLN A 233 -8.16 10.12 -6.80
CA GLN A 233 -7.91 9.95 -5.37
C GLN A 233 -6.53 9.40 -5.04
N ASN A 234 -5.96 8.66 -5.96
CA ASN A 234 -4.67 8.03 -5.75
C ASN A 234 -3.49 8.91 -6.04
N TYR A 235 -3.65 9.84 -6.95
CA TYR A 235 -2.58 10.78 -7.23
C TYR A 235 -2.16 11.54 -5.96
N SER A 236 -3.13 11.95 -5.15
CA SER A 236 -2.83 12.64 -3.90
C SER A 236 -2.07 11.73 -2.94
N TYR A 237 -2.52 10.50 -2.74
CA TYR A 237 -1.87 9.54 -1.84
C TYR A 237 -0.48 9.14 -2.33
N ALA A 238 -0.36 8.70 -3.57
CA ALA A 238 0.92 8.35 -4.18
C ALA A 238 1.86 9.56 -4.26
N GLY A 239 1.35 10.74 -4.57
CA GLY A 239 2.13 11.97 -4.63
C GLY A 239 2.72 12.38 -3.27
N VAL A 240 1.96 12.22 -2.19
CA VAL A 240 2.46 12.46 -0.83
C VAL A 240 3.57 11.47 -0.47
N ILE A 241 3.39 10.18 -0.75
CA ILE A 241 4.43 9.19 -0.49
C ILE A 241 5.67 9.47 -1.34
N GLU A 242 5.50 9.84 -2.61
CA GLU A 242 6.61 10.18 -3.50
C GLU A 242 7.39 11.40 -2.98
N MET A 243 6.68 12.44 -2.53
CA MET A 243 7.29 13.60 -1.92
C MET A 243 8.10 13.24 -0.67
N LEU A 244 7.56 12.36 0.17
CA LEU A 244 8.19 11.93 1.40
C LEU A 244 9.34 10.93 1.18
N SER A 245 9.37 10.21 0.06
CA SER A 245 10.29 9.09 -0.18
C SER A 245 11.77 9.46 -0.07
N GLY A 246 12.15 10.67 -0.49
CA GLY A 246 13.52 11.19 -0.39
C GLY A 246 13.73 12.18 0.74
N ALA A 247 12.70 12.50 1.51
CA ALA A 247 12.77 13.48 2.60
C ALA A 247 13.42 12.89 3.86
N PRO A 248 14.00 13.72 4.75
CA PRO A 248 14.67 13.26 5.98
C PRO A 248 13.66 12.91 7.08
N PHE A 249 12.61 12.18 6.74
CA PHE A 249 11.58 11.74 7.67
C PHE A 249 11.58 10.21 7.81
N ASP A 250 11.27 9.74 9.01
CA ASP A 250 10.89 8.34 9.23
C ASP A 250 9.38 8.22 8.90
N VAL A 251 9.09 7.66 7.74
CA VAL A 251 7.72 7.53 7.23
C VAL A 251 7.17 6.15 7.55
N LYS A 252 6.02 6.11 8.21
CA LYS A 252 5.27 4.90 8.50
C LYS A 252 3.89 4.95 7.88
N PHE A 253 3.37 3.76 7.57
CA PHE A 253 2.01 3.62 7.07
C PHE A 253 1.18 2.94 8.16
N ILE A 254 0.11 3.60 8.60
CA ILE A 254 -0.77 3.10 9.65
C ILE A 254 -2.22 3.11 9.17
N SER A 255 -3.03 2.21 9.69
CA SER A 255 -4.46 2.17 9.41
C SER A 255 -5.27 2.76 10.58
N PHE A 256 -6.53 3.07 10.31
CA PHE A 256 -7.48 3.45 11.37
C PHE A 256 -7.72 2.29 12.35
N GLU A 257 -7.65 1.06 11.86
CA GLU A 257 -7.73 -0.14 12.71
C GLU A 257 -6.54 -0.25 13.66
N ASP A 258 -5.33 0.09 13.19
CA ASP A 258 -4.14 0.15 14.06
C ASP A 258 -4.33 1.16 15.20
N ILE A 259 -4.88 2.35 14.88
CA ILE A 259 -5.15 3.39 15.89
C ILE A 259 -6.21 2.91 16.90
N LYS A 260 -7.25 2.22 16.42
CA LYS A 260 -8.30 1.69 17.29
C LYS A 260 -7.78 0.62 18.23
N ASN A 261 -6.94 -0.27 17.74
CA ASN A 261 -6.38 -1.38 18.52
C ASN A 261 -5.31 -0.92 19.52
N ASP A 262 -4.51 0.08 19.13
CA ASP A 262 -3.49 0.68 19.99
C ASP A 262 -3.34 2.18 19.73
N PRO A 263 -4.13 3.04 20.42
CA PRO A 263 -3.99 4.48 20.27
C PRO A 263 -2.63 5.04 20.74
N HIS A 264 -1.88 4.30 21.53
CA HIS A 264 -0.54 4.69 22.01
C HIS A 264 0.51 4.63 20.90
N LEU A 265 0.24 3.96 19.78
CA LEU A 265 1.14 4.03 18.63
C LEU A 265 1.39 5.48 18.17
N LEU A 266 0.40 6.38 18.38
CA LEU A 266 0.52 7.79 18.02
C LEU A 266 1.55 8.54 18.88
N ASP A 267 1.81 8.09 20.12
CA ASP A 267 2.78 8.72 21.04
C ASP A 267 4.21 8.71 20.45
N SER A 268 4.48 7.80 19.54
CA SER A 268 5.77 7.68 18.86
C SER A 268 5.93 8.59 17.64
N LEU A 269 4.89 9.28 17.20
CA LEU A 269 4.86 10.07 15.98
C LEU A 269 4.98 11.57 16.27
N ASP A 270 5.47 12.30 15.27
CA ASP A 270 5.48 13.76 15.29
C ASP A 270 4.35 14.34 14.42
N VAL A 271 4.04 13.67 13.29
CA VAL A 271 3.05 14.15 12.32
C VAL A 271 2.21 13.00 11.79
N ILE A 272 0.92 13.24 11.61
CA ILE A 272 -0.02 12.38 10.91
C ILE A 272 -0.47 13.09 9.63
N ILE A 273 -0.49 12.38 8.51
CA ILE A 273 -0.99 12.88 7.23
C ILE A 273 -2.21 12.05 6.82
N ASN A 274 -3.33 12.71 6.54
CA ASN A 274 -4.51 12.09 5.94
C ASN A 274 -4.80 12.72 4.58
N VAL A 275 -4.96 11.88 3.56
CA VAL A 275 -4.93 12.28 2.15
C VAL A 275 -6.04 11.64 1.36
N GLY A 276 -6.72 12.42 0.54
CA GLY A 276 -7.68 11.93 -0.47
C GLY A 276 -9.04 12.60 -0.37
N ASP A 277 -9.97 12.14 -1.17
CA ASP A 277 -11.35 12.65 -1.21
C ASP A 277 -12.18 11.99 -0.08
N ALA A 278 -13.27 12.64 0.31
CA ALA A 278 -14.20 12.14 1.32
C ALA A 278 -14.72 10.74 0.98
N ASP A 279 -15.04 9.96 2.01
CA ASP A 279 -15.60 8.62 1.90
C ASP A 279 -14.77 7.63 1.07
N THR A 280 -13.47 7.86 0.93
CA THR A 280 -12.56 6.94 0.26
C THR A 280 -11.80 6.05 1.25
N ALA A 281 -11.21 4.98 0.73
CA ALA A 281 -10.32 4.11 1.49
C ALA A 281 -9.05 4.82 2.01
N HIS A 282 -8.76 6.01 1.51
CA HIS A 282 -7.61 6.80 1.94
C HIS A 282 -7.92 7.69 3.13
N THR A 283 -9.10 8.30 3.16
CA THR A 283 -9.47 9.31 4.15
C THR A 283 -10.16 8.76 5.40
N GLY A 284 -10.62 7.52 5.38
CA GLY A 284 -11.21 6.86 6.55
C GLY A 284 -12.71 6.60 6.47
N GLY A 285 -13.48 7.44 5.80
CA GLY A 285 -14.93 7.27 5.64
C GLY A 285 -15.63 6.96 6.96
N ILE A 286 -16.36 5.85 7.01
CA ILE A 286 -17.13 5.42 8.21
C ILE A 286 -16.29 5.27 9.49
N TRP A 287 -14.97 5.15 9.41
CA TRP A 287 -14.11 5.15 10.58
C TRP A 287 -14.22 6.44 11.41
N TRP A 288 -14.63 7.53 10.76
CA TRP A 288 -14.84 8.81 11.45
C TRP A 288 -16.10 8.86 12.33
N GLU A 289 -16.99 7.88 12.24
CA GLU A 289 -18.10 7.70 13.19
C GLU A 289 -17.60 7.11 14.53
N ASP A 290 -16.39 6.54 14.55
CA ASP A 290 -15.81 5.97 15.76
C ASP A 290 -15.19 7.09 16.65
N PRO A 291 -15.78 7.36 17.83
CA PRO A 291 -15.29 8.43 18.71
C PRO A 291 -13.90 8.13 19.29
N GLU A 292 -13.48 6.88 19.37
CA GLU A 292 -12.16 6.51 19.90
C GLU A 292 -11.07 6.99 18.96
N ILE A 293 -11.25 6.81 17.64
CA ILE A 293 -10.29 7.24 16.61
C ILE A 293 -10.19 8.77 16.58
N SER A 294 -11.32 9.47 16.44
CA SER A 294 -11.32 10.93 16.37
C SER A 294 -10.78 11.56 17.65
N SER A 295 -11.06 10.96 18.83
CA SER A 295 -10.51 11.40 20.11
C SER A 295 -9.01 11.13 20.23
N ALA A 296 -8.51 9.99 19.76
CA ALA A 296 -7.09 9.67 19.76
C ALA A 296 -6.29 10.71 18.93
N ILE A 297 -6.78 11.03 17.73
CA ILE A 297 -6.11 12.00 16.86
C ILE A 297 -6.20 13.43 17.44
N ARG A 298 -7.35 13.85 18.00
CA ARG A 298 -7.47 15.14 18.68
C ARG A 298 -6.51 15.23 19.87
N LYS A 299 -6.42 14.18 20.68
CA LYS A 299 -5.49 14.12 21.80
C LYS A 299 -4.03 14.20 21.35
N PHE A 300 -3.69 13.50 20.27
CA PHE A 300 -2.37 13.58 19.67
C PHE A 300 -1.99 15.03 19.29
N VAL A 301 -2.90 15.74 18.62
CA VAL A 301 -2.67 17.14 18.23
C VAL A 301 -2.63 18.05 19.45
N TRP A 302 -3.51 17.85 20.43
CA TRP A 302 -3.51 18.60 21.69
C TRP A 302 -2.16 18.46 22.43
N ASN A 303 -1.56 17.29 22.38
CA ASN A 303 -0.25 17.01 22.98
C ASN A 303 0.94 17.53 22.17
N GLY A 304 0.71 18.26 21.08
CA GLY A 304 1.74 18.89 20.25
C GLY A 304 2.10 18.15 18.97
N GLY A 305 1.40 17.08 18.63
CA GLY A 305 1.52 16.42 17.34
C GLY A 305 0.97 17.25 16.19
N GLY A 306 1.51 17.10 14.99
CA GLY A 306 1.03 17.75 13.77
C GLY A 306 0.00 16.88 13.03
N PHE A 307 -1.06 17.51 12.49
CA PHE A 307 -1.97 16.86 11.56
C PHE A 307 -1.99 17.62 10.24
N ILE A 308 -1.70 16.94 9.15
CA ILE A 308 -1.71 17.50 7.78
C ILE A 308 -2.83 16.81 7.01
N GLY A 309 -3.76 17.62 6.50
CA GLY A 309 -4.82 17.17 5.62
C GLY A 309 -4.56 17.56 4.16
N VAL A 310 -4.84 16.65 3.24
CA VAL A 310 -4.73 16.88 1.79
C VAL A 310 -6.02 16.41 1.11
N GLY A 311 -6.66 17.28 0.35
CA GLY A 311 -7.97 17.04 -0.23
C GLY A 311 -9.08 17.27 0.80
N GLU A 312 -9.90 16.27 1.06
CA GLU A 312 -10.98 16.28 2.04
C GLU A 312 -10.62 15.39 3.27
N PRO A 313 -9.58 15.76 4.03
CA PRO A 313 -9.08 14.95 5.14
C PRO A 313 -10.16 14.85 6.23
N SER A 314 -10.34 13.66 6.76
CA SER A 314 -11.46 13.35 7.69
C SER A 314 -12.87 13.56 7.10
N GLY A 315 -12.98 13.63 5.77
CA GLY A 315 -14.25 13.83 5.07
C GLY A 315 -15.17 12.63 5.21
N HIS A 316 -16.29 12.84 5.94
CA HIS A 316 -17.37 11.88 6.09
C HIS A 316 -18.60 12.62 6.67
N PRO A 317 -19.74 12.69 5.95
CA PRO A 317 -20.94 13.35 6.45
C PRO A 317 -21.50 12.65 7.69
N TYR A 318 -21.25 13.19 8.86
CA TYR A 318 -21.72 12.63 10.13
C TYR A 318 -21.99 13.72 11.16
N GLN A 319 -23.11 13.62 11.87
CA GLN A 319 -23.54 14.56 12.93
C GLN A 319 -23.52 16.04 12.51
N GLY A 320 -23.86 16.33 11.25
CA GLY A 320 -23.94 17.70 10.73
C GLY A 320 -22.59 18.30 10.28
N HIS A 321 -21.52 17.54 10.31
CA HIS A 321 -20.20 17.93 9.84
C HIS A 321 -19.77 17.09 8.64
N ILE A 322 -18.99 17.67 7.73
CA ILE A 322 -18.29 16.91 6.68
C ILE A 322 -16.89 16.55 7.16
N LEU A 323 -16.11 17.55 7.62
CA LEU A 323 -14.79 17.31 8.15
C LEU A 323 -14.85 16.92 9.63
N GLN A 324 -14.69 15.66 9.95
CA GLN A 324 -14.81 15.16 11.32
C GLN A 324 -13.70 15.65 12.26
N LEU A 325 -12.62 16.21 11.70
CA LEU A 325 -11.57 16.91 12.43
C LEU A 325 -11.57 18.43 12.18
N ALA A 326 -12.70 19.03 11.84
CA ALA A 326 -12.82 20.47 11.60
C ALA A 326 -12.19 21.32 12.72
N SER A 327 -12.36 20.91 13.99
CA SER A 327 -11.77 21.60 15.15
C SER A 327 -10.23 21.53 15.20
N VAL A 328 -9.63 20.51 14.59
CA VAL A 328 -8.17 20.35 14.46
C VAL A 328 -7.65 21.14 13.28
N LEU A 329 -8.39 21.08 12.17
CA LEU A 329 -8.03 21.73 10.90
C LEU A 329 -8.27 23.24 10.93
N GLY A 330 -9.18 23.72 11.79
CA GLY A 330 -9.63 25.11 11.83
C GLY A 330 -10.53 25.51 10.65
N VAL A 331 -11.01 24.54 9.89
CA VAL A 331 -11.88 24.72 8.72
C VAL A 331 -12.96 23.64 8.70
N GLU A 332 -14.09 23.98 8.08
CA GLU A 332 -15.18 23.05 7.79
C GLU A 332 -15.54 23.16 6.32
N GLU A 333 -16.10 22.12 5.76
CA GLU A 333 -16.64 22.14 4.41
C GLU A 333 -18.10 22.58 4.42
N GLU A 334 -18.46 23.50 3.55
CA GLU A 334 -19.82 24.00 3.43
C GLU A 334 -20.69 23.01 2.65
N ASN A 335 -21.75 22.58 3.28
CA ASN A 335 -22.77 21.71 2.69
C ASN A 335 -23.66 22.50 1.73
N GLY A 336 -23.22 23.07 0.69
CA GLY A 336 -23.94 23.82 -0.34
C GLY A 336 -25.46 23.64 -0.42
N PHE A 337 -26.19 23.97 0.65
CA PHE A 337 -27.64 24.10 0.59
C PHE A 337 -27.97 25.42 -0.09
N THR A 338 -28.25 25.37 -1.38
CA THR A 338 -29.02 26.41 -2.03
C THR A 338 -30.46 26.33 -1.47
N LEU A 339 -30.83 27.25 -0.62
CA LEU A 339 -32.22 27.51 -0.33
C LEU A 339 -32.84 28.06 -1.62
N ASN A 340 -33.58 27.23 -2.35
CA ASN A 340 -34.47 27.67 -3.41
C ASN A 340 -35.79 28.18 -2.81
#